data_03d8bf93f62510a597e6bb664496e9dc
#
_entry.id   03d8bf93f62510a597e6bb664496e9dc
#
_cell.length_a   1.000
_cell.length_b   1.000
_cell.length_c   1.000
_cell.angle_alpha   90.00
_cell.angle_beta   90.00
_cell.angle_gamma   90.00
#
_symmetry.space_group_name_H-M   'P 1'
#
loop_
_entity.id
_entity.type
_entity.pdbx_description
1 polymer ?
#
loop_
_entity_poly.entity_id
_entity_poly.type
_entity_poly.pdbx_seq_one_letter_code
_entity_poly.pdbx_strand_id
1 'polypeptide(L)'
;MTITVIIEAKVTDFEEWTVMFNNLEEQRQTAGIYFKAYQNQDTPNTSFVLGTVPSKEAFLEFFNSPERVKIQQTLITEVPKVTFLKSV
;
A
#
# COMPACT_ATOMS: atom_id res chain seq x y z
N MET A 1 1.94 -0.58 -19.97
CA MET A 1 2.40 -1.82 -19.32
C MET A 1 2.31 -1.65 -17.81
N THR A 2 1.73 -2.62 -17.11
CA THR A 2 1.57 -2.54 -15.67
C THR A 2 2.62 -3.37 -14.96
N ILE A 3 2.91 -3.00 -13.72
CA ILE A 3 3.84 -3.72 -12.85
C ILE A 3 3.07 -4.19 -11.62
N THR A 4 3.30 -5.42 -11.20
CA THR A 4 2.71 -5.96 -9.98
C THR A 4 3.58 -5.56 -8.79
N VAL A 5 2.91 -5.14 -7.70
CA VAL A 5 3.58 -4.70 -6.47
C VAL A 5 2.99 -5.45 -5.29
N ILE A 6 3.85 -5.88 -4.38
CA ILE A 6 3.42 -6.39 -3.08
C ILE A 6 4.05 -5.53 -1.99
N ILE A 7 3.23 -5.13 -1.02
CA ILE A 7 3.66 -4.28 0.10
C ILE A 7 3.30 -4.98 1.40
N GLU A 8 4.30 -5.17 2.26
CA GLU A 8 4.09 -5.69 3.61
C GLU A 8 4.33 -4.55 4.58
N ALA A 9 3.38 -4.32 5.48
CA ALA A 9 3.51 -3.25 6.47
C ALA A 9 2.99 -3.71 7.83
N LYS A 10 3.71 -3.37 8.89
CA LYS A 10 3.25 -3.55 10.26
C LYS A 10 2.51 -2.30 10.68
N VAL A 11 1.28 -2.50 11.17
CA VAL A 11 0.38 -1.39 11.50
C VAL A 11 0.08 -1.37 13.00
N THR A 12 -0.27 -0.19 13.50
CA THR A 12 -0.63 -0.03 14.92
C THR A 12 -2.00 -0.63 15.22
N ASP A 13 -2.95 -0.46 14.28
CA ASP A 13 -4.32 -0.97 14.39
C ASP A 13 -4.82 -1.29 12.99
N PHE A 14 -5.12 -2.55 12.74
CA PHE A 14 -5.51 -2.98 11.40
C PHE A 14 -6.83 -2.37 10.95
N GLU A 15 -7.80 -2.20 11.87
CA GLU A 15 -9.08 -1.59 11.51
C GLU A 15 -8.90 -0.13 11.07
N GLU A 16 -8.13 0.66 11.82
CA GLU A 16 -7.83 2.03 11.45
C GLU A 16 -7.08 2.10 10.11
N TRP A 17 -6.12 1.21 9.92
CA TRP A 17 -5.39 1.11 8.67
C TRP A 17 -6.32 0.80 7.49
N THR A 18 -7.28 -0.11 7.70
CA THR A 18 -8.25 -0.49 6.67
C THR A 18 -9.14 0.70 6.28
N VAL A 19 -9.59 1.48 7.25
CA VAL A 19 -10.38 2.69 6.97
C VAL A 19 -9.56 3.67 6.12
N MET A 20 -8.31 3.91 6.50
CA MET A 20 -7.42 4.76 5.73
C MET A 20 -7.21 4.22 4.32
N PHE A 21 -6.96 2.93 4.19
CA PHE A 21 -6.76 2.30 2.89
C PHE A 21 -7.96 2.50 1.97
N ASN A 22 -9.16 2.27 2.50
CA ASN A 22 -10.39 2.43 1.71
C ASN A 22 -10.64 3.89 1.33
N ASN A 23 -10.30 4.83 2.20
CA ASN A 23 -10.47 6.26 1.91
C ASN A 23 -9.56 6.75 0.79
N LEU A 24 -8.48 6.06 0.50
CA LEU A 24 -7.53 6.43 -0.55
C LEU A 24 -7.78 5.69 -1.87
N GLU A 25 -8.78 4.82 -1.94
CA GLU A 25 -9.04 4.02 -3.13
C GLU A 25 -9.28 4.89 -4.37
N GLU A 26 -10.10 5.92 -4.24
CA GLU A 26 -10.42 6.81 -5.34
C GLU A 26 -9.17 7.51 -5.88
N GLN A 27 -8.30 7.96 -4.98
CA GLN A 27 -7.04 8.59 -5.37
C GLN A 27 -6.12 7.59 -6.09
N ARG A 28 -6.07 6.35 -5.62
CA ARG A 28 -5.28 5.31 -6.29
C ARG A 28 -5.80 5.04 -7.69
N GLN A 29 -7.11 4.91 -7.87
CA GLN A 29 -7.70 4.64 -9.17
C GLN A 29 -7.40 5.78 -10.14
N THR A 30 -7.47 7.03 -9.68
CA THR A 30 -7.13 8.18 -10.50
C THR A 30 -5.68 8.14 -10.98
N ALA A 31 -4.78 7.59 -10.16
CA ALA A 31 -3.37 7.42 -10.53
C ALA A 31 -3.09 6.14 -11.31
N GLY A 32 -4.12 5.34 -11.61
CA GLY A 32 -3.96 4.07 -12.32
C GLY A 32 -3.45 2.94 -11.44
N ILE A 33 -3.62 3.05 -10.13
CA ILE A 33 -3.16 2.08 -9.15
C ILE A 33 -4.34 1.25 -8.65
N TYR A 34 -4.25 -0.07 -8.78
CA TYR A 34 -5.32 -0.99 -8.39
C TYR A 34 -4.79 -1.99 -7.37
N PHE A 35 -5.16 -1.80 -6.10
CA PHE A 35 -4.66 -2.60 -4.99
C PHE A 35 -5.80 -3.34 -4.29
N LYS A 36 -5.46 -4.52 -3.73
CA LYS A 36 -6.28 -5.23 -2.75
C LYS A 36 -5.48 -5.37 -1.47
N ALA A 37 -6.16 -5.21 -0.35
CA ALA A 37 -5.54 -5.31 0.96
C ALA A 37 -5.88 -6.65 1.60
N TYR A 38 -4.92 -7.21 2.32
CA TYR A 38 -5.07 -8.47 3.03
C TYR A 38 -4.49 -8.32 4.43
N GLN A 39 -5.07 -9.05 5.38
CA GLN A 39 -4.54 -9.15 6.73
C GLN A 39 -3.78 -10.46 6.85
N ASN A 40 -2.61 -10.42 7.49
CA ASN A 40 -1.89 -11.65 7.79
C ASN A 40 -2.72 -12.46 8.80
N GLN A 41 -3.06 -13.69 8.46
CA GLN A 41 -3.92 -14.53 9.29
C GLN A 41 -3.30 -14.84 10.65
N ASP A 42 -1.99 -15.03 10.69
CA ASP A 42 -1.28 -15.41 11.89
C ASP A 42 -0.75 -14.22 12.71
N THR A 43 -0.56 -13.07 12.03
CA THR A 43 -0.06 -11.84 12.65
C THR A 43 -1.00 -10.69 12.28
N PRO A 44 -2.08 -10.47 13.06
CA PRO A 44 -3.16 -9.56 12.65
C PRO A 44 -2.75 -8.10 12.41
N ASN A 45 -1.65 -7.65 12.99
CA ASN A 45 -1.17 -6.28 12.79
C ASN A 45 -0.20 -6.15 11.62
N THR A 46 -0.13 -7.16 10.76
CA THR A 46 0.63 -7.10 9.51
C THR A 46 -0.34 -7.06 8.35
N SER A 47 -0.25 -6.01 7.53
CA SER A 47 -1.05 -5.87 6.32
C SER A 47 -0.23 -6.24 5.09
N PHE A 48 -0.92 -6.80 4.10
CA PHE A 48 -0.35 -7.04 2.78
C PHE A 48 -1.22 -6.32 1.75
N VAL A 49 -0.58 -5.63 0.83
CA VAL A 49 -1.25 -5.01 -0.30
C VAL A 49 -0.66 -5.60 -1.56
N LEU A 50 -1.54 -6.06 -2.46
CA LEU A 50 -1.13 -6.66 -3.71
C LEU A 50 -1.92 -6.02 -4.84
N GLY A 51 -1.24 -5.65 -5.92
CA GLY A 51 -1.94 -5.07 -7.05
C GLY A 51 -1.01 -4.60 -8.14
N THR A 52 -1.53 -3.72 -9.00
CA THR A 52 -0.81 -3.23 -10.17
C THR A 52 -0.67 -1.73 -10.16
N VAL A 53 0.44 -1.26 -10.71
CA VAL A 53 0.74 0.17 -10.88
C VAL A 53 1.19 0.41 -12.32
N PRO A 54 1.03 1.65 -12.85
CA PRO A 54 1.46 1.94 -14.23
C PRO A 54 2.97 1.86 -14.42
N SER A 55 3.74 2.30 -13.41
CA SER A 55 5.20 2.29 -13.44
C SER A 55 5.73 2.42 -12.02
N LYS A 56 7.02 2.13 -11.83
CA LYS A 56 7.68 2.35 -10.54
C LYS A 56 7.64 3.83 -10.14
N GLU A 57 7.87 4.71 -11.09
CA GLU A 57 7.89 6.15 -10.83
C GLU A 57 6.52 6.65 -10.37
N ALA A 58 5.46 6.22 -11.03
CA ALA A 58 4.09 6.60 -10.64
C ALA A 58 3.77 6.10 -9.23
N PHE A 59 4.18 4.88 -8.90
CA PHE A 59 3.99 4.33 -7.56
C PHE A 59 4.76 5.13 -6.51
N LEU A 60 6.03 5.43 -6.78
CA LEU A 60 6.88 6.15 -5.82
C LEU A 60 6.39 7.57 -5.60
N GLU A 61 5.92 8.26 -6.64
CA GLU A 61 5.31 9.58 -6.49
C GLU A 61 4.09 9.53 -5.58
N PHE A 62 3.21 8.57 -5.80
CA PHE A 62 2.01 8.41 -4.99
C PHE A 62 2.36 8.04 -3.56
N PHE A 63 3.24 7.05 -3.37
CA PHE A 63 3.58 6.49 -2.08
C PHE A 63 4.34 7.49 -1.20
N ASN A 64 5.15 8.36 -1.81
CA ASN A 64 5.97 9.35 -1.11
C ASN A 64 5.34 10.73 -1.08
N SER A 65 4.06 10.87 -1.45
CA SER A 65 3.38 12.15 -1.33
C SER A 65 3.31 12.57 0.14
N PRO A 66 3.28 13.88 0.44
CA PRO A 66 3.25 14.35 1.84
C PRO A 66 2.11 13.77 2.66
N GLU A 67 0.94 13.61 2.07
CA GLU A 67 -0.21 13.00 2.74
C GLU A 67 0.04 11.57 3.13
N ARG A 68 0.64 10.78 2.23
CA ARG A 68 0.94 9.38 2.46
C ARG A 68 2.02 9.20 3.52
N VAL A 69 3.06 10.03 3.48
CA VAL A 69 4.13 9.99 4.48
C VAL A 69 3.57 10.27 5.87
N LYS A 70 2.67 11.24 5.98
CA LYS A 70 2.03 11.58 7.24
C LYS A 70 1.19 10.42 7.80
N ILE A 71 0.44 9.75 6.94
CA ILE A 71 -0.37 8.58 7.30
C ILE A 71 0.53 7.44 7.76
N GLN A 72 1.62 7.20 7.05
CA GLN A 72 2.58 6.15 7.40
C GLN A 72 3.19 6.38 8.77
N GLN A 73 3.54 7.60 9.11
CA GLN A 73 4.09 7.94 10.42
C GLN A 73 3.11 7.67 11.57
N THR A 74 1.81 7.76 11.29
CA THR A 74 0.76 7.59 12.30
C THR A 74 0.34 6.15 12.47
N LEU A 75 0.17 5.41 11.37
CA LEU A 75 -0.46 4.09 11.37
C LEU A 75 0.50 2.92 11.16
N ILE A 76 1.73 3.19 10.73
CA ILE A 76 2.69 2.14 10.40
C ILE A 76 3.87 2.22 11.37
N THR A 77 4.23 1.07 11.98
CA THR A 77 5.25 1.02 13.02
C THR A 77 6.66 0.83 12.47
N GLU A 78 6.80 0.32 11.25
CA GLU A 78 8.08 0.09 10.59
C GLU A 78 7.99 0.53 9.15
N VAL A 79 9.14 0.77 8.52
CA VAL A 79 9.19 1.09 7.08
C VAL A 79 8.57 -0.07 6.29
N PRO A 80 7.56 0.20 5.44
CA PRO A 80 6.93 -0.86 4.65
C PRO A 80 7.93 -1.52 3.71
N LYS A 81 7.78 -2.84 3.56
CA LYS A 81 8.59 -3.59 2.60
C LYS A 81 7.86 -3.62 1.27
N VAL A 82 8.44 -3.01 0.25
CA VAL A 82 7.87 -2.93 -1.09
C VAL A 82 8.66 -3.83 -2.03
N THR A 83 7.97 -4.71 -2.76
CA THR A 83 8.59 -5.58 -3.74
C THR A 83 7.86 -5.42 -5.08
N PHE A 84 8.61 -5.11 -6.12
CA PHE A 84 8.08 -5.05 -7.47
C PHE A 84 8.27 -6.42 -8.13
N LEU A 85 7.19 -6.94 -8.72
CA LEU A 85 7.16 -8.27 -9.30
C LEU A 85 7.04 -8.19 -10.81
N LYS A 86 7.74 -9.07 -11.49
CA LYS A 86 7.66 -9.19 -12.94
C LYS A 86 6.95 -10.50 -13.30
N SER A 87 5.98 -10.42 -14.20
CA SER A 87 5.31 -11.62 -14.72
C SER A 87 6.30 -12.43 -15.55
N VAL A 88 6.28 -13.74 -15.39
CA VAL A 88 7.12 -14.67 -16.16
C VAL A 88 6.29 -15.54 -17.08
#